data_517d2831a0c2c06e6b13d04b13169f58
#
_entry.id   517d2831a0c2c06e6b13d04b13169f58
#
_cell.length_a   1.000
_cell.length_b   1.000
_cell.length_c   1.000
_cell.angle_alpha   90.00
_cell.angle_beta   90.00
_cell.angle_gamma   90.00
#
_symmetry.space_group_name_H-M   'P 1'
#
loop_
_entity.id
_entity.type
_entity.pdbx_description
1 polymer ?
#
loop_
_entity_poly.entity_id
_entity_poly.type
_entity_poly.pdbx_seq_one_letter_code
_entity_poly.pdbx_strand_id
1 'polypeptide(L)'
;MDNKQVKEIRKALKLTQTEFAERLGVSKITIISYEKGGVIPQTKSKILDNMYKEAFETETSKASLKDYELIKLVPLIGSRVQAGFLSGWGDDEYIEELPKIPWEVEREYKGNYFCFEVEGDSMNNSNPSEAILDKDILLCREIQNHHWQNKLHINAWDFVIAHKELGIVVKRITDHNIENGEITLHSLNNLYEDYTVNLDDVVALFNVIGMKRSRRR
;
A
#
# COMPACT_ATOMS: atom_id res chain seq x y z
N MET A 1 -1.07 12.51 39.85
CA MET A 1 -2.20 11.98 39.04
C MET A 1 -3.51 12.57 39.53
N ASP A 2 -4.33 13.08 38.62
CA ASP A 2 -5.64 13.70 38.93
C ASP A 2 -6.73 12.60 38.96
N ASN A 3 -7.76 12.84 39.79
CA ASN A 3 -8.89 11.92 39.98
C ASN A 3 -9.68 11.66 38.68
N LYS A 4 -9.73 12.63 37.76
CA LYS A 4 -10.33 12.46 36.44
C LYS A 4 -9.58 11.43 35.60
N GLN A 5 -8.26 11.43 35.69
CA GLN A 5 -7.39 10.49 34.97
C GLN A 5 -7.63 9.04 35.41
N VAL A 6 -7.94 8.78 36.69
CA VAL A 6 -8.26 7.43 37.18
C VAL A 6 -9.42 6.80 36.42
N LYS A 7 -10.50 7.57 36.20
CA LYS A 7 -11.67 7.13 35.43
C LYS A 7 -11.36 6.95 33.94
N GLU A 8 -10.52 7.80 33.39
CA GLU A 8 -10.07 7.74 31.98
C GLU A 8 -9.22 6.48 31.74
N ILE A 9 -8.25 6.19 32.62
CA ILE A 9 -7.44 4.95 32.54
C ILE A 9 -8.34 3.71 32.53
N ARG A 10 -9.28 3.64 33.49
CA ARG A 10 -10.18 2.49 33.57
C ARG A 10 -11.00 2.30 32.30
N LYS A 11 -11.53 3.41 31.74
CA LYS A 11 -12.32 3.37 30.51
C LYS A 11 -11.47 2.98 29.30
N ALA A 12 -10.25 3.51 29.19
CA ALA A 12 -9.33 3.19 28.11
C ALA A 12 -8.92 1.71 28.13
N LEU A 13 -8.73 1.14 29.34
CA LEU A 13 -8.49 -0.29 29.51
C LEU A 13 -9.74 -1.17 29.40
N LYS A 14 -10.93 -0.56 29.16
CA LYS A 14 -12.24 -1.25 29.05
C LYS A 14 -12.61 -2.09 30.29
N LEU A 15 -12.14 -1.67 31.46
CA LEU A 15 -12.36 -2.39 32.72
C LEU A 15 -13.59 -1.85 33.47
N THR A 16 -14.31 -2.75 34.15
CA THR A 16 -15.31 -2.39 35.14
C THR A 16 -14.61 -1.84 36.41
N GLN A 17 -15.34 -1.15 37.29
CA GLN A 17 -14.79 -0.68 38.56
C GLN A 17 -14.29 -1.82 39.45
N THR A 18 -14.88 -3.00 39.35
CA THR A 18 -14.50 -4.20 40.12
C THR A 18 -13.17 -4.76 39.60
N GLU A 19 -13.07 -5.01 38.31
CA GLU A 19 -11.83 -5.49 37.68
C GLU A 19 -10.65 -4.53 37.84
N PHE A 20 -10.94 -3.22 37.77
CA PHE A 20 -9.93 -2.20 37.98
C PHE A 20 -9.46 -2.15 39.43
N ALA A 21 -10.37 -2.37 40.39
CA ALA A 21 -10.05 -2.45 41.81
C ALA A 21 -9.16 -3.69 42.11
N GLU A 22 -9.51 -4.84 41.56
CA GLU A 22 -8.68 -6.07 41.67
C GLU A 22 -7.28 -5.86 41.10
N ARG A 23 -7.17 -5.23 39.92
CA ARG A 23 -5.89 -4.96 39.28
C ARG A 23 -5.03 -3.96 40.04
N LEU A 24 -5.64 -3.00 40.72
CA LEU A 24 -4.97 -2.02 41.57
C LEU A 24 -4.70 -2.54 42.99
N GLY A 25 -5.27 -3.71 43.35
CA GLY A 25 -5.18 -4.31 44.70
C GLY A 25 -5.87 -3.43 45.76
N VAL A 26 -7.09 -2.98 45.46
CA VAL A 26 -7.94 -2.18 46.37
C VAL A 26 -9.40 -2.62 46.27
N SER A 27 -10.25 -2.11 47.18
CA SER A 27 -11.69 -2.38 47.11
C SER A 27 -12.36 -1.55 46.01
N LYS A 28 -13.51 -2.03 45.46
CA LYS A 28 -14.35 -1.26 44.55
C LYS A 28 -14.76 0.11 45.11
N ILE A 29 -15.05 0.15 46.43
CA ILE A 29 -15.41 1.41 47.12
C ILE A 29 -14.25 2.42 47.06
N THR A 30 -13.02 1.93 47.17
CA THR A 30 -11.80 2.75 47.07
C THR A 30 -11.65 3.34 45.67
N ILE A 31 -11.95 2.58 44.61
CA ILE A 31 -11.94 3.09 43.22
C ILE A 31 -13.01 4.17 43.05
N ILE A 32 -14.23 3.95 43.55
CA ILE A 32 -15.30 4.96 43.50
C ILE A 32 -14.88 6.24 44.21
N SER A 33 -14.19 6.12 45.37
CA SER A 33 -13.63 7.29 46.10
C SER A 33 -12.57 8.00 45.25
N TYR A 34 -11.63 7.29 44.64
CA TYR A 34 -10.58 7.87 43.80
C TYR A 34 -11.20 8.61 42.58
N GLU A 35 -12.19 8.01 41.93
CA GLU A 35 -12.88 8.65 40.78
C GLU A 35 -13.69 9.91 41.16
N LYS A 36 -14.05 10.04 42.45
CA LYS A 36 -14.84 11.15 42.99
C LYS A 36 -14.02 12.24 43.70
N GLY A 37 -12.70 12.14 43.72
CA GLY A 37 -11.85 13.15 44.33
C GLY A 37 -11.16 12.71 45.62
N GLY A 38 -11.24 11.41 45.99
CA GLY A 38 -10.55 10.86 47.15
C GLY A 38 -9.03 10.88 47.01
N VAL A 39 -8.32 10.90 48.14
CA VAL A 39 -6.86 10.95 48.17
C VAL A 39 -6.28 9.62 47.69
N ILE A 40 -5.39 9.68 46.68
CA ILE A 40 -4.69 8.56 46.11
C ILE A 40 -3.31 8.41 46.80
N PRO A 41 -3.04 7.30 47.51
CA PRO A 41 -1.74 7.09 48.12
C PRO A 41 -0.62 7.03 47.07
N GLN A 42 0.58 7.49 47.44
CA GLN A 42 1.72 7.58 46.53
C GLN A 42 2.13 6.21 45.94
N THR A 43 1.95 5.12 46.72
CA THR A 43 2.18 3.74 46.25
C THR A 43 1.21 3.33 45.13
N LYS A 44 -0.04 3.77 45.19
CA LYS A 44 -1.07 3.49 44.18
C LYS A 44 -0.97 4.43 42.98
N SER A 45 -0.48 5.66 43.19
CA SER A 45 -0.17 6.59 42.11
C SER A 45 0.83 6.00 41.10
N LYS A 46 1.91 5.37 41.58
CA LYS A 46 2.89 4.72 40.70
C LYS A 46 2.31 3.58 39.85
N ILE A 47 1.39 2.79 40.42
CA ILE A 47 0.73 1.72 39.68
C ILE A 47 -0.21 2.32 38.64
N LEU A 48 -0.94 3.37 39.02
CA LEU A 48 -1.82 4.09 38.08
C LEU A 48 -1.03 4.76 36.96
N ASP A 49 0.16 5.30 37.23
CA ASP A 49 1.05 5.86 36.19
C ASP A 49 1.49 4.80 35.18
N ASN A 50 1.77 3.58 35.63
CA ASN A 50 2.09 2.46 34.71
C ASN A 50 0.85 2.03 33.91
N MET A 51 -0.32 1.99 34.55
CA MET A 51 -1.58 1.69 33.85
C MET A 51 -1.97 2.79 32.86
N TYR A 52 -1.64 4.04 33.15
CA TYR A 52 -1.78 5.16 32.21
C TYR A 52 -0.92 4.96 30.97
N LYS A 53 0.34 4.62 31.16
CA LYS A 53 1.26 4.32 30.06
C LYS A 53 0.73 3.17 29.21
N GLU A 54 0.29 2.09 29.82
CA GLU A 54 -0.31 0.96 29.13
C GLU A 54 -1.57 1.36 28.36
N ALA A 55 -2.42 2.20 28.94
CA ALA A 55 -3.68 2.61 28.32
C ALA A 55 -3.50 3.59 27.13
N PHE A 56 -2.54 4.52 27.24
CA PHE A 56 -2.39 5.63 26.30
C PHE A 56 -1.11 5.60 25.47
N GLU A 57 0.01 5.11 26.00
CA GLU A 57 1.25 4.96 25.22
C GLU A 57 1.20 3.75 24.28
N THR A 58 0.43 2.70 24.63
CA THR A 58 0.17 1.58 23.70
C THR A 58 -0.73 2.00 22.56
N GLU A 59 -1.63 2.98 22.74
CA GLU A 59 -2.43 3.53 21.63
C GLU A 59 -1.59 4.44 20.73
N THR A 60 -0.68 5.23 21.28
CA THR A 60 0.24 6.06 20.48
C THR A 60 1.21 5.19 19.67
N SER A 61 1.71 4.09 20.26
CA SER A 61 2.54 3.13 19.52
C SER A 61 1.73 2.29 18.53
N LYS A 62 0.46 1.98 18.81
CA LYS A 62 -0.44 1.32 17.83
C LYS A 62 -0.87 2.25 16.69
N ALA A 63 -1.06 3.54 16.95
CA ALA A 63 -1.30 4.53 15.89
C ALA A 63 -0.07 4.65 14.98
N SER A 64 1.14 4.75 15.56
CA SER A 64 2.39 4.78 14.79
C SER A 64 2.65 3.44 14.06
N LEU A 65 2.29 2.30 14.64
CA LEU A 65 2.38 1.00 13.96
C LEU A 65 1.34 0.86 12.83
N LYS A 66 0.14 1.43 12.98
CA LYS A 66 -0.83 1.49 11.87
C LYS A 66 -0.34 2.36 10.71
N ASP A 67 0.35 3.45 10.99
CA ASP A 67 0.97 4.27 9.95
C ASP A 67 2.12 3.51 9.26
N TYR A 68 2.85 2.63 9.95
CA TYR A 68 3.84 1.74 9.35
C TYR A 68 3.22 0.55 8.60
N GLU A 69 2.00 0.11 8.96
CA GLU A 69 1.26 -0.93 8.22
C GLU A 69 0.83 -0.47 6.80
N LEU A 70 0.86 0.84 6.53
CA LEU A 70 0.61 1.42 5.21
C LEU A 70 1.85 1.39 4.29
N ILE A 71 3.03 1.03 4.80
CA ILE A 71 4.23 0.86 3.99
C ILE A 71 4.37 -0.61 3.61
N LYS A 72 4.26 -0.90 2.32
CA LYS A 72 4.51 -2.23 1.76
C LYS A 72 5.89 -2.28 1.11
N LEU A 73 6.59 -3.40 1.30
CA LEU A 73 7.76 -3.74 0.49
C LEU A 73 7.27 -4.36 -0.81
N VAL A 74 7.45 -3.64 -1.92
CA VAL A 74 6.95 -4.02 -3.24
C VAL A 74 8.11 -4.42 -4.12
N PRO A 75 8.06 -5.58 -4.83
CA PRO A 75 9.09 -5.99 -5.77
C PRO A 75 9.30 -4.93 -6.85
N LEU A 76 10.57 -4.63 -7.15
CA LEU A 76 10.98 -3.65 -8.18
C LEU A 76 11.55 -4.35 -9.39
N ILE A 77 10.92 -4.16 -10.53
CA ILE A 77 11.39 -4.58 -11.85
C ILE A 77 12.09 -3.37 -12.48
N GLY A 78 13.40 -3.29 -12.28
CA GLY A 78 14.26 -2.31 -12.94
C GLY A 78 14.77 -2.84 -14.27
N SER A 79 15.38 -1.96 -15.07
CA SER A 79 15.89 -2.27 -16.42
C SER A 79 16.77 -3.52 -16.50
N ARG A 80 17.55 -3.80 -15.46
CA ARG A 80 18.44 -4.98 -15.42
C ARG A 80 17.71 -6.31 -15.27
N VAL A 81 16.48 -6.29 -14.77
CA VAL A 81 15.70 -7.50 -14.42
C VAL A 81 14.59 -7.76 -15.43
N GLN A 82 14.29 -6.79 -16.31
CA GLN A 82 13.15 -6.88 -17.25
C GLN A 82 13.22 -8.12 -18.17
N ALA A 83 14.40 -8.46 -18.68
CA ALA A 83 14.55 -9.63 -19.53
C ALA A 83 14.30 -10.95 -18.78
N GLY A 84 14.70 -11.04 -17.51
CA GLY A 84 14.45 -12.20 -16.66
C GLY A 84 13.00 -12.28 -16.17
N PHE A 85 12.34 -11.15 -16.05
CA PHE A 85 10.96 -11.07 -15.56
C PHE A 85 9.97 -11.82 -16.45
N LEU A 86 10.10 -11.72 -17.78
CA LEU A 86 9.20 -12.40 -18.71
C LEU A 86 9.31 -13.92 -18.61
N SER A 87 10.52 -14.44 -18.42
CA SER A 87 10.75 -15.89 -18.26
C SER A 87 10.48 -16.39 -16.85
N GLY A 88 10.66 -15.56 -15.83
CA GLY A 88 10.42 -15.89 -14.42
C GLY A 88 9.01 -15.57 -13.92
N TRP A 89 8.16 -14.97 -14.78
CA TRP A 89 6.79 -14.67 -14.39
C TRP A 89 6.00 -15.95 -14.09
N GLY A 90 5.36 -16.00 -12.92
CA GLY A 90 4.65 -17.17 -12.43
C GLY A 90 5.51 -18.10 -11.56
N ASP A 91 6.78 -17.80 -11.38
CA ASP A 91 7.66 -18.46 -10.42
C ASP A 91 7.75 -17.62 -9.13
N ASP A 92 7.11 -18.11 -8.07
CA ASP A 92 7.05 -17.41 -6.78
C ASP A 92 8.45 -17.21 -6.18
N GLU A 93 9.37 -18.16 -6.36
CA GLU A 93 10.75 -18.09 -5.86
C GLU A 93 11.51 -16.94 -6.55
N TYR A 94 11.37 -16.82 -7.87
CA TYR A 94 11.93 -15.71 -8.63
C TYR A 94 11.38 -14.35 -8.16
N ILE A 95 10.08 -14.26 -7.93
CA ILE A 95 9.43 -13.01 -7.46
C ILE A 95 9.90 -12.64 -6.05
N GLU A 96 10.12 -13.63 -5.18
CA GLU A 96 10.62 -13.37 -3.82
C GLU A 96 12.05 -12.85 -3.79
N GLU A 97 12.90 -13.23 -4.73
CA GLU A 97 14.29 -12.77 -4.85
C GLU A 97 14.44 -11.38 -5.45
N LEU A 98 13.38 -10.82 -6.06
CA LEU A 98 13.43 -9.48 -6.63
C LEU A 98 13.75 -8.42 -5.56
N PRO A 99 14.54 -7.39 -5.90
CA PRO A 99 14.75 -6.26 -5.01
C PRO A 99 13.41 -5.63 -4.65
N LYS A 100 13.22 -5.27 -3.38
CA LYS A 100 11.98 -4.67 -2.90
C LYS A 100 12.22 -3.24 -2.44
N ILE A 101 11.28 -2.35 -2.77
CA ILE A 101 11.30 -0.97 -2.32
C ILE A 101 10.10 -0.65 -1.44
N PRO A 102 10.25 0.23 -0.44
CA PRO A 102 9.13 0.65 0.39
C PRO A 102 8.20 1.57 -0.40
N TRP A 103 6.91 1.25 -0.35
CA TRP A 103 5.87 2.08 -0.94
C TRP A 103 4.76 2.35 0.07
N GLU A 104 4.41 3.62 0.24
CA GLU A 104 3.28 4.04 1.04
C GLU A 104 1.98 3.83 0.25
N VAL A 105 1.03 3.10 0.83
CA VAL A 105 -0.28 2.84 0.24
C VAL A 105 -1.37 3.45 1.14
N GLU A 106 -2.34 4.14 0.55
CA GLU A 106 -3.42 4.79 1.31
C GLU A 106 -4.31 3.79 2.04
N ARG A 107 -4.41 2.57 1.50
CA ARG A 107 -5.16 1.46 2.08
C ARG A 107 -4.65 0.13 1.55
N GLU A 108 -4.94 -0.93 2.27
CA GLU A 108 -4.64 -2.28 1.81
C GLU A 108 -5.64 -2.71 0.72
N TYR A 109 -5.14 -2.81 -0.50
CA TYR A 109 -5.89 -3.42 -1.60
C TYR A 109 -5.55 -4.90 -1.71
N LYS A 110 -6.55 -5.72 -2.08
CA LYS A 110 -6.32 -7.11 -2.46
C LYS A 110 -5.62 -7.18 -3.81
N GLY A 111 -4.70 -8.11 -3.97
CA GLY A 111 -3.96 -8.37 -5.21
C GLY A 111 -2.46 -8.17 -5.06
N ASN A 112 -1.75 -8.48 -6.13
CA ASN A 112 -0.29 -8.38 -6.20
C ASN A 112 0.13 -7.00 -6.70
N TYR A 113 1.17 -6.47 -6.06
CA TYR A 113 1.74 -5.17 -6.39
C TYR A 113 3.17 -5.34 -6.86
N PHE A 114 3.53 -4.56 -7.87
CA PHE A 114 4.87 -4.49 -8.43
C PHE A 114 5.25 -3.04 -8.71
N CYS A 115 6.52 -2.74 -8.60
CA CYS A 115 7.07 -1.47 -9.06
C CYS A 115 7.86 -1.70 -10.34
N PHE A 116 7.66 -0.83 -11.34
CA PHE A 116 8.39 -0.86 -12.59
C PHE A 116 9.17 0.44 -12.79
N GLU A 117 10.45 0.32 -13.13
CA GLU A 117 11.23 1.47 -13.57
C GLU A 117 10.98 1.69 -15.07
N VAL A 118 10.58 2.91 -15.41
CA VAL A 118 10.27 3.30 -16.80
C VAL A 118 11.54 3.49 -17.59
N GLU A 119 11.55 2.98 -18.82
CA GLU A 119 12.57 3.22 -19.84
C GLU A 119 11.98 3.89 -21.08
N GLY A 120 12.65 4.94 -21.55
CA GLY A 120 12.27 5.64 -22.74
C GLY A 120 11.27 6.77 -22.51
N ASP A 121 10.79 7.34 -23.61
CA ASP A 121 10.01 8.59 -23.63
C ASP A 121 8.63 8.45 -24.27
N SER A 122 8.19 7.23 -24.57
CA SER A 122 6.92 6.99 -25.29
C SER A 122 5.67 7.50 -24.53
N MET A 123 5.78 7.68 -23.23
CA MET A 123 4.71 8.21 -22.38
C MET A 123 4.95 9.67 -21.96
N ASN A 124 5.87 10.38 -22.60
CA ASN A 124 6.16 11.78 -22.36
C ASN A 124 5.45 12.68 -23.40
N ASN A 125 4.34 13.29 -23.01
CA ASN A 125 3.62 14.29 -23.83
C ASN A 125 3.94 15.74 -23.42
N SER A 126 4.96 15.96 -22.62
CA SER A 126 5.33 17.27 -22.06
C SER A 126 4.25 17.90 -21.14
N ASN A 127 3.18 17.20 -20.81
CA ASN A 127 2.19 17.63 -19.82
C ASN A 127 2.57 17.08 -18.43
N PRO A 128 2.99 17.92 -17.46
CA PRO A 128 3.47 17.45 -16.16
C PRO A 128 2.43 16.66 -15.33
N SER A 129 1.14 16.82 -15.65
CA SER A 129 0.06 16.13 -14.93
C SER A 129 -0.21 14.71 -15.45
N GLU A 130 0.25 14.37 -16.64
CA GLU A 130 0.01 13.06 -17.28
C GLU A 130 1.30 12.33 -17.63
N ALA A 131 2.35 13.07 -18.01
CA ALA A 131 3.57 12.49 -18.53
C ALA A 131 4.21 11.51 -17.56
N ILE A 132 4.58 10.34 -18.07
CA ILE A 132 5.45 9.39 -17.41
C ILE A 132 6.81 9.50 -18.10
N LEU A 133 7.86 9.78 -17.32
CA LEU A 133 9.20 10.05 -17.82
C LEU A 133 10.14 8.87 -17.63
N ASP A 134 11.21 8.88 -18.40
CA ASP A 134 12.32 7.94 -18.20
C ASP A 134 12.81 7.97 -16.74
N LYS A 135 13.01 6.79 -16.15
CA LYS A 135 13.40 6.54 -14.75
C LYS A 135 12.35 6.90 -13.68
N ASP A 136 11.10 7.19 -14.06
CA ASP A 136 10.02 7.17 -13.09
C ASP A 136 9.81 5.75 -12.58
N ILE A 137 9.38 5.63 -11.32
CA ILE A 137 9.02 4.34 -10.73
C ILE A 137 7.51 4.30 -10.58
N LEU A 138 6.88 3.35 -11.25
CA LEU A 138 5.44 3.15 -11.23
C LEU A 138 5.06 2.09 -10.21
N LEU A 139 4.12 2.38 -9.32
CA LEU A 139 3.43 1.35 -8.55
C LEU A 139 2.28 0.81 -9.38
N CYS A 140 2.27 -0.49 -9.57
CA CYS A 140 1.30 -1.16 -10.41
C CYS A 140 0.61 -2.29 -9.66
N ARG A 141 -0.65 -2.54 -10.02
CA ARG A 141 -1.42 -3.67 -9.51
C ARG A 141 -1.70 -4.65 -10.64
N GLU A 142 -1.42 -5.91 -10.40
CA GLU A 142 -1.71 -6.98 -11.35
C GLU A 142 -3.19 -7.09 -11.66
N ILE A 143 -3.50 -7.27 -12.94
CA ILE A 143 -4.81 -7.65 -13.43
C ILE A 143 -4.75 -9.13 -13.79
N GLN A 144 -5.35 -9.97 -12.97
CA GLN A 144 -5.32 -11.42 -13.16
C GLN A 144 -5.96 -11.82 -14.49
N ASN A 145 -5.40 -12.83 -15.15
CA ASN A 145 -5.78 -13.26 -16.50
C ASN A 145 -7.29 -13.53 -16.68
N HIS A 146 -7.95 -14.06 -15.66
CA HIS A 146 -9.39 -14.31 -15.74
C HIS A 146 -10.25 -13.03 -15.86
N HIS A 147 -9.67 -11.86 -15.55
CA HIS A 147 -10.33 -10.56 -15.77
C HIS A 147 -10.18 -10.04 -17.20
N TRP A 148 -9.23 -10.56 -17.99
CA TRP A 148 -9.00 -10.09 -19.36
C TRP A 148 -10.13 -10.50 -20.32
N GLN A 149 -10.89 -11.54 -19.98
CA GLN A 149 -12.07 -11.96 -20.71
C GLN A 149 -13.26 -10.99 -20.55
N ASN A 150 -13.18 -10.07 -19.61
CA ASN A 150 -14.16 -9.01 -19.40
C ASN A 150 -13.58 -7.68 -19.87
N LYS A 151 -14.47 -6.72 -20.21
CA LYS A 151 -14.02 -5.39 -20.65
C LYS A 151 -13.15 -4.73 -19.57
N LEU A 152 -11.91 -4.43 -19.91
CA LEU A 152 -10.97 -3.72 -19.05
C LEU A 152 -11.45 -2.30 -18.76
N HIS A 153 -11.17 -1.80 -17.56
CA HIS A 153 -11.45 -0.40 -17.19
C HIS A 153 -10.35 0.52 -17.74
N ILE A 154 -10.36 0.75 -19.05
CA ILE A 154 -9.30 1.46 -19.77
C ILE A 154 -9.31 2.97 -19.57
N ASN A 155 -10.44 3.58 -19.18
CA ASN A 155 -10.60 5.04 -19.15
C ASN A 155 -9.95 5.74 -17.94
N ALA A 156 -9.47 5.00 -16.96
CA ALA A 156 -8.98 5.56 -15.70
C ALA A 156 -7.49 5.32 -15.45
N TRP A 157 -6.83 4.51 -16.28
CA TRP A 157 -5.50 4.00 -15.98
C TRP A 157 -4.58 3.99 -17.20
N ASP A 158 -3.29 4.20 -16.94
CA ASP A 158 -2.22 3.73 -17.82
C ASP A 158 -1.80 2.32 -17.37
N PHE A 159 -1.18 1.56 -18.25
CA PHE A 159 -0.90 0.14 -18.04
C PHE A 159 0.56 -0.18 -18.26
N VAL A 160 1.07 -1.12 -17.45
CA VAL A 160 2.31 -1.84 -17.76
C VAL A 160 1.91 -3.18 -18.36
N ILE A 161 2.44 -3.47 -19.53
CA ILE A 161 2.16 -4.68 -20.31
C ILE A 161 3.47 -5.45 -20.47
N ALA A 162 3.53 -6.66 -19.93
CA ALA A 162 4.62 -7.60 -20.16
C ALA A 162 4.25 -8.47 -21.36
N HIS A 163 4.87 -8.22 -22.52
CA HIS A 163 4.58 -8.89 -23.77
C HIS A 163 5.74 -9.77 -24.20
N LYS A 164 5.46 -10.93 -24.77
CA LYS A 164 6.47 -11.94 -25.13
C LYS A 164 7.57 -11.40 -26.06
N GLU A 165 7.21 -10.58 -27.03
CA GLU A 165 8.14 -10.06 -28.04
C GLU A 165 8.57 -8.61 -27.75
N LEU A 166 7.63 -7.76 -27.27
CA LEU A 166 7.91 -6.34 -27.06
C LEU A 166 8.60 -6.04 -25.71
N GLY A 167 8.74 -7.04 -24.85
CA GLY A 167 9.25 -6.81 -23.51
C GLY A 167 8.21 -6.15 -22.60
N ILE A 168 8.68 -5.35 -21.65
CA ILE A 168 7.82 -4.59 -20.74
C ILE A 168 7.62 -3.19 -21.30
N VAL A 169 6.38 -2.84 -21.60
CA VAL A 169 6.01 -1.52 -22.13
C VAL A 169 4.98 -0.83 -21.25
N VAL A 170 5.07 0.51 -21.18
CA VAL A 170 4.07 1.35 -20.52
C VAL A 170 3.26 2.05 -21.59
N LYS A 171 1.93 1.86 -21.59
CA LYS A 171 1.02 2.40 -22.59
C LYS A 171 -0.36 2.72 -21.98
N ARG A 172 -1.11 3.54 -22.67
CA ARG A 172 -2.55 3.70 -22.46
C ARG A 172 -3.30 2.70 -23.34
N ILE A 173 -4.22 1.94 -22.79
CA ILE A 173 -5.10 1.09 -23.59
C ILE A 173 -6.28 1.97 -24.01
N THR A 174 -6.50 2.13 -25.32
CA THR A 174 -7.59 2.95 -25.90
C THR A 174 -8.76 2.11 -26.35
N ASP A 175 -8.54 0.86 -26.72
CA ASP A 175 -9.59 -0.09 -27.07
C ASP A 175 -9.27 -1.49 -26.57
N HIS A 176 -10.33 -2.25 -26.29
CA HIS A 176 -10.25 -3.68 -25.93
C HIS A 176 -11.35 -4.44 -26.69
N ASN A 177 -10.93 -5.16 -27.70
CA ASN A 177 -11.78 -6.06 -28.47
C ASN A 177 -11.80 -7.45 -27.81
N ILE A 178 -12.85 -7.74 -27.07
CA ILE A 178 -13.00 -9.00 -26.33
C ILE A 178 -13.15 -10.20 -27.27
N GLU A 179 -13.81 -10.01 -28.43
CA GLU A 179 -14.08 -11.10 -29.37
C GLU A 179 -12.80 -11.63 -30.01
N ASN A 180 -11.85 -10.75 -30.31
CA ASN A 180 -10.57 -11.10 -30.92
C ASN A 180 -9.45 -11.28 -29.88
N GLY A 181 -9.69 -10.92 -28.60
CA GLY A 181 -8.65 -10.90 -27.58
C GLY A 181 -7.57 -9.84 -27.83
N GLU A 182 -7.93 -8.69 -28.41
CA GLU A 182 -6.98 -7.65 -28.81
C GLU A 182 -7.11 -6.39 -27.98
N ILE A 183 -5.99 -5.73 -27.72
CA ILE A 183 -5.95 -4.40 -27.10
C ILE A 183 -5.16 -3.44 -27.97
N THR A 184 -5.66 -2.20 -28.11
CA THR A 184 -4.96 -1.11 -28.80
C THR A 184 -4.16 -0.31 -27.80
N LEU A 185 -2.86 -0.17 -28.05
CA LEU A 185 -1.88 0.49 -27.21
C LEU A 185 -1.55 1.86 -27.78
N HIS A 186 -1.74 2.88 -26.97
CA HIS A 186 -1.49 4.28 -27.29
C HIS A 186 -0.31 4.82 -26.48
N SER A 187 0.58 5.56 -27.14
CA SER A 187 1.66 6.30 -26.53
C SER A 187 1.24 7.75 -26.32
N LEU A 188 1.50 8.32 -25.12
CA LEU A 188 1.21 9.75 -24.92
C LEU A 188 2.10 10.68 -25.73
N ASN A 189 3.29 10.22 -26.13
CA ASN A 189 4.18 10.93 -27.04
C ASN A 189 3.73 10.69 -28.49
N ASN A 190 3.28 11.73 -29.17
CA ASN A 190 2.77 11.70 -30.54
C ASN A 190 3.79 11.27 -31.60
N LEU A 191 5.07 11.08 -31.25
CA LEU A 191 6.06 10.52 -32.16
C LEU A 191 5.92 8.99 -32.34
N TYR A 192 5.12 8.35 -31.51
CA TYR A 192 4.87 6.92 -31.52
C TYR A 192 3.44 6.64 -31.99
N GLU A 193 3.29 5.82 -33.01
CA GLU A 193 1.99 5.42 -33.53
C GLU A 193 1.31 4.40 -32.62
N ASP A 194 -0.01 4.37 -32.64
CA ASP A 194 -0.81 3.36 -31.96
C ASP A 194 -0.65 2.00 -32.67
N TYR A 195 -0.68 0.94 -31.89
CA TYR A 195 -0.62 -0.41 -32.41
C TYR A 195 -1.45 -1.39 -31.57
N THR A 196 -1.87 -2.48 -32.19
CA THR A 196 -2.71 -3.50 -31.55
C THR A 196 -1.86 -4.74 -31.25
N VAL A 197 -2.09 -5.33 -30.08
CA VAL A 197 -1.49 -6.60 -29.67
C VAL A 197 -2.56 -7.58 -29.24
N ASN A 198 -2.28 -8.89 -29.41
CA ASN A 198 -3.17 -9.93 -28.91
C ASN A 198 -2.85 -10.24 -27.45
N LEU A 199 -3.89 -10.43 -26.64
CA LEU A 199 -3.75 -10.80 -25.22
C LEU A 199 -3.10 -12.16 -25.00
N ASP A 200 -3.14 -13.06 -26.00
CA ASP A 200 -2.46 -14.36 -25.95
C ASP A 200 -0.92 -14.19 -25.89
N ASP A 201 -0.40 -13.06 -26.38
CA ASP A 201 1.02 -12.70 -26.35
C ASP A 201 1.40 -11.85 -25.13
N VAL A 202 0.42 -11.48 -24.32
CA VAL A 202 0.64 -10.78 -23.05
C VAL A 202 0.87 -11.81 -21.95
N VAL A 203 2.01 -11.70 -21.29
CA VAL A 203 2.41 -12.54 -20.15
C VAL A 203 1.76 -12.05 -18.85
N ALA A 204 1.76 -10.73 -18.66
CA ALA A 204 1.17 -10.10 -17.50
C ALA A 204 0.70 -8.67 -17.82
N LEU A 205 -0.37 -8.25 -17.16
CA LEU A 205 -0.98 -6.93 -17.33
C LEU A 205 -1.18 -6.27 -15.96
N PHE A 206 -0.80 -5.01 -15.89
CA PHE A 206 -0.89 -4.24 -14.65
C PHE A 206 -1.49 -2.86 -14.91
N ASN A 207 -2.33 -2.36 -14.01
CA ASN A 207 -2.73 -0.97 -14.02
C ASN A 207 -1.81 -0.13 -13.13
N VAL A 208 -1.39 1.03 -13.62
CA VAL A 208 -0.59 2.01 -12.87
C VAL A 208 -1.48 2.70 -11.86
N ILE A 209 -1.12 2.64 -10.58
CA ILE A 209 -1.89 3.22 -9.48
C ILE A 209 -1.14 4.29 -8.69
N GLY A 210 0.16 4.43 -8.94
CA GLY A 210 0.99 5.45 -8.31
C GLY A 210 2.30 5.63 -9.05
N MET A 211 2.95 6.76 -8.82
CA MET A 211 4.22 7.09 -9.45
C MET A 211 5.13 7.84 -8.47
N LYS A 212 6.41 7.49 -8.49
CA LYS A 212 7.47 8.25 -7.82
C LYS A 212 8.45 8.77 -8.85
N ARG A 213 8.76 10.05 -8.79
CA ARG A 213 9.73 10.71 -9.66
C ARG A 213 10.87 11.29 -8.85
N SER A 214 12.09 10.88 -9.18
CA SER A 214 13.29 11.46 -8.59
C SER A 214 13.59 12.81 -9.26
N ARG A 215 13.74 13.85 -8.44
CA ARG A 215 14.19 15.15 -8.94
C ARG A 215 15.70 15.09 -9.18
N ARG A 216 16.10 14.94 -10.44
CA ARG A 216 17.50 15.11 -10.86
C ARG A 216 17.69 16.52 -11.41
N ARG A 217 18.85 17.11 -11.15
CA ARG A 217 19.29 18.37 -11.78
C ARG A 217 20.14 18.05 -12.98
#